data_fad20cf9d616647497a8d5b195300e84
#
_entry.id   fad20cf9d616647497a8d5b195300e84
#
_cell.length_a   1.000
_cell.length_b   1.000
_cell.length_c   1.000
_cell.angle_alpha   90.00
_cell.angle_beta   90.00
_cell.angle_gamma   90.00
#
_symmetry.space_group_name_H-M   'P 1'
#
loop_
_entity.id
_entity.type
_entity.pdbx_description
1 polymer ?
#
loop_
_entity_poly.entity_id
_entity_poly.type
_entity_poly.pdbx_seq_one_letter_code
_entity_poly.pdbx_strand_id
1 'polypeptide(L)'
;MFYDKYLRISKEKNSIININLDPALPKQRTDNTIPDKYYSKDIRETLLNFSLDIIEQVSDYCCSIKPNTQYYLGHTEILEKIVKKVHDEGMLAILDHKLSDIGASNGSALYWIKKMNFDAFTFSPFAGNTKRTVEKAHDNNLGVIVLTLMSNPEAEKMMVNTSVNGEPYYLYTAKTVKKTKADGCVVGLTCFVEDEYIKKIQHTTGDKVIFLLQGIGPQGGQANKIRNVQYPLVSLGRAVIYSDDPKRTVKKYQDILKKYCSKERLD
;
A
#
# COMPACT_ATOMS: atom_id res chain seq x y z
N MET A 1 12.87 -12.45 -1.30
CA MET A 1 11.40 -12.28 -1.18
C MET A 1 11.06 -10.78 -1.09
N PHE A 2 9.79 -10.38 -1.22
CA PHE A 2 9.38 -8.96 -1.15
C PHE A 2 9.75 -8.32 0.20
N TYR A 3 9.56 -9.05 1.29
CA TYR A 3 9.96 -8.62 2.62
C TYR A 3 11.44 -8.16 2.69
N ASP A 4 12.37 -8.94 2.14
CA ASP A 4 13.81 -8.58 2.16
C ASP A 4 14.11 -7.35 1.31
N LYS A 5 13.42 -7.22 0.14
CA LYS A 5 13.52 -6.02 -0.69
C LYS A 5 13.04 -4.78 0.07
N TYR A 6 11.91 -4.90 0.80
CA TYR A 6 11.39 -3.82 1.62
C TYR A 6 12.39 -3.38 2.69
N LEU A 7 12.95 -4.32 3.46
CA LEU A 7 13.93 -4.00 4.50
C LEU A 7 15.15 -3.27 3.93
N ARG A 8 15.69 -3.78 2.82
CA ARG A 8 16.84 -3.15 2.16
C ARG A 8 16.51 -1.73 1.69
N ILE A 9 15.44 -1.54 0.94
CA ILE A 9 15.09 -0.25 0.35
C ILE A 9 14.64 0.75 1.42
N SER A 10 13.90 0.33 2.44
CA SER A 10 13.54 1.21 3.56
C SER A 10 14.76 1.71 4.31
N LYS A 11 15.79 0.89 4.47
CA LYS A 11 17.08 1.30 5.05
C LYS A 11 17.84 2.24 4.12
N GLU A 12 18.02 1.91 2.84
CA GLU A 12 18.71 2.74 1.84
C GLU A 12 18.06 4.13 1.71
N LYS A 13 16.72 4.19 1.71
CA LYS A 13 15.94 5.44 1.64
C LYS A 13 15.75 6.11 3.01
N ASN A 14 16.17 5.47 4.09
CA ASN A 14 15.90 5.92 5.47
C ASN A 14 14.42 6.33 5.65
N SER A 15 13.50 5.51 5.14
CA SER A 15 12.08 5.82 5.07
C SER A 15 11.21 4.58 5.12
N ILE A 16 10.08 4.70 5.79
CA ILE A 16 8.99 3.71 5.83
C ILE A 16 7.74 4.21 5.08
N ILE A 17 7.90 5.22 4.23
CA ILE A 17 6.78 5.87 3.54
C ILE A 17 6.50 5.18 2.21
N ASN A 18 5.24 4.87 2.00
CA ASN A 18 4.64 4.52 0.73
C ASN A 18 3.77 5.68 0.23
N ILE A 19 3.86 6.07 -1.01
CA ILE A 19 2.96 7.06 -1.61
C ILE A 19 1.87 6.35 -2.41
N ASN A 20 0.61 6.57 -2.01
CA ASN A 20 -0.55 6.17 -2.80
C ASN A 20 -0.68 7.10 -3.99
N LEU A 21 -0.59 6.56 -5.18
CA LEU A 21 -0.69 7.31 -6.43
C LEU A 21 -2.10 7.13 -7.01
N ASP A 22 -2.99 8.05 -6.64
CA ASP A 22 -4.42 8.05 -6.95
C ASP A 22 -4.78 9.28 -7.82
N PRO A 23 -4.34 9.37 -9.10
CA PRO A 23 -4.48 10.56 -9.95
C PRO A 23 -5.94 10.71 -10.42
N ALA A 24 -6.73 11.49 -9.68
CA ALA A 24 -8.14 11.71 -10.01
C ALA A 24 -8.34 12.83 -11.03
N LEU A 25 -9.18 12.57 -12.02
CA LEU A 25 -9.70 13.57 -12.93
C LEU A 25 -10.89 14.34 -12.29
N PRO A 26 -11.20 15.57 -12.71
CA PRO A 26 -12.32 16.36 -12.15
C PRO A 26 -13.69 15.67 -12.25
N LYS A 27 -13.90 14.78 -13.24
CA LYS A 27 -15.13 13.98 -13.35
C LYS A 27 -15.21 12.82 -12.34
N GLN A 28 -14.10 12.48 -11.69
CA GLN A 28 -14.04 11.38 -10.70
C GLN A 28 -14.18 11.89 -9.27
N ARG A 29 -13.78 13.15 -9.01
CA ARG A 29 -13.87 13.80 -7.70
C ARG A 29 -14.05 15.32 -7.87
N THR A 30 -14.62 15.95 -6.86
CA THR A 30 -14.80 17.42 -6.80
C THR A 30 -13.57 18.14 -6.29
N ASP A 31 -12.74 17.47 -5.48
CA ASP A 31 -11.51 17.99 -4.85
C ASP A 31 -10.36 17.00 -4.99
N ASN A 32 -9.15 17.47 -4.76
CA ASN A 32 -7.94 16.67 -4.89
C ASN A 32 -7.87 15.97 -6.26
N THR A 33 -7.91 16.76 -7.31
CA THR A 33 -7.80 16.34 -8.71
C THR A 33 -6.47 16.75 -9.30
N ILE A 34 -6.08 16.13 -10.41
CA ILE A 34 -4.87 16.49 -11.14
C ILE A 34 -4.88 18.00 -11.45
N PRO A 35 -3.84 18.78 -11.10
CA PRO A 35 -3.73 20.20 -11.43
C PRO A 35 -3.67 20.45 -12.94
N ASP A 36 -4.22 21.59 -13.38
CA ASP A 36 -4.34 21.97 -14.80
C ASP A 36 -3.00 21.96 -15.57
N LYS A 37 -1.90 22.24 -14.88
CA LYS A 37 -0.55 22.23 -15.49
C LYS A 37 -0.13 20.89 -16.09
N TYR A 38 -0.79 19.77 -15.72
CA TYR A 38 -0.51 18.43 -16.25
C TYR A 38 -1.44 18.03 -17.39
N TYR A 39 -2.50 18.80 -17.68
CA TYR A 39 -3.46 18.43 -18.70
C TYR A 39 -2.85 18.45 -20.10
N SER A 40 -3.09 17.36 -20.82
CA SER A 40 -2.83 17.17 -22.23
C SER A 40 -4.17 16.89 -22.96
N LYS A 41 -4.14 16.92 -24.29
CA LYS A 41 -5.29 16.45 -25.11
C LYS A 41 -5.53 14.94 -24.92
N ASP A 42 -4.50 14.19 -24.56
CA ASP A 42 -4.58 12.76 -24.25
C ASP A 42 -4.61 12.56 -22.75
N ILE A 43 -5.67 11.90 -22.25
CA ILE A 43 -5.82 11.55 -20.84
C ILE A 43 -4.65 10.69 -20.34
N ARG A 44 -4.09 9.80 -21.17
CA ARG A 44 -2.93 8.96 -20.83
C ARG A 44 -1.71 9.80 -20.50
N GLU A 45 -1.46 10.83 -21.31
CA GLU A 45 -0.35 11.77 -21.03
C GLU A 45 -0.61 12.56 -19.76
N THR A 46 -1.84 13.03 -19.54
CA THR A 46 -2.22 13.71 -18.29
C THR A 46 -1.92 12.87 -17.07
N LEU A 47 -2.40 11.62 -17.04
CA LEU A 47 -2.17 10.67 -15.95
C LEU A 47 -0.68 10.36 -15.78
N LEU A 48 0.03 10.16 -16.88
CA LEU A 48 1.46 9.82 -16.88
C LEU A 48 2.30 11.00 -16.38
N ASN A 49 2.13 12.19 -16.94
CA ASN A 49 2.91 13.38 -16.57
C ASN A 49 2.76 13.71 -15.09
N PHE A 50 1.52 13.71 -14.57
CA PHE A 50 1.29 13.88 -13.14
C PHE A 50 1.98 12.80 -12.31
N SER A 51 1.83 11.54 -12.70
CA SER A 51 2.40 10.42 -11.95
C SER A 51 3.93 10.46 -11.92
N LEU A 52 4.58 10.77 -13.04
CA LEU A 52 6.05 10.84 -13.12
C LEU A 52 6.61 12.00 -12.31
N ASP A 53 5.97 13.17 -12.36
CA ASP A 53 6.39 14.34 -11.59
C ASP A 53 6.26 14.10 -10.08
N ILE A 54 5.14 13.50 -9.63
CA ILE A 54 4.99 13.13 -8.21
C ILE A 54 6.08 12.16 -7.78
N ILE A 55 6.37 11.11 -8.56
CA ILE A 55 7.40 10.13 -8.23
C ILE A 55 8.76 10.83 -8.05
N GLU A 56 9.13 11.73 -8.98
CA GLU A 56 10.38 12.47 -8.92
C GLU A 56 10.48 13.34 -7.66
N GLN A 57 9.41 14.08 -7.34
CA GLN A 57 9.39 14.98 -6.18
C GLN A 57 9.49 14.25 -4.83
N VAL A 58 8.97 13.02 -4.72
CA VAL A 58 8.92 12.29 -3.43
C VAL A 58 10.02 11.26 -3.26
N SER A 59 10.79 10.94 -4.30
CA SER A 59 11.71 9.79 -4.36
C SER A 59 12.79 9.79 -3.28
N ASP A 60 13.25 10.96 -2.82
CA ASP A 60 14.25 11.10 -1.75
C ASP A 60 13.71 10.69 -0.36
N TYR A 61 12.38 10.67 -0.18
CA TYR A 61 11.74 10.60 1.14
C TYR A 61 10.79 9.40 1.32
N CYS A 62 10.61 8.58 0.31
CA CYS A 62 9.77 7.38 0.39
C CYS A 62 10.48 6.14 -0.15
N CYS A 63 10.05 4.96 0.30
CA CYS A 63 10.63 3.68 -0.13
C CYS A 63 9.75 2.93 -1.12
N SER A 64 8.51 3.35 -1.32
CA SER A 64 7.62 2.74 -2.30
C SER A 64 6.56 3.68 -2.85
N ILE A 65 6.09 3.36 -4.04
CA ILE A 65 4.94 3.99 -4.71
C ILE A 65 3.88 2.92 -4.94
N LYS A 66 2.63 3.29 -4.71
CA LYS A 66 1.50 2.37 -4.84
C LYS A 66 0.42 2.96 -5.76
N PRO A 67 0.53 2.75 -7.11
CA PRO A 67 -0.53 3.10 -8.05
C PRO A 67 -1.78 2.29 -7.77
N ASN A 68 -2.93 2.95 -7.78
CA ASN A 68 -4.22 2.31 -7.56
C ASN A 68 -4.91 2.05 -8.91
N THR A 69 -5.12 0.78 -9.24
CA THR A 69 -5.68 0.32 -10.52
C THR A 69 -6.96 1.08 -10.91
N GLN A 70 -7.80 1.47 -9.94
CA GLN A 70 -9.08 2.15 -10.21
C GLN A 70 -8.91 3.49 -10.93
N TYR A 71 -7.78 4.18 -10.74
CA TYR A 71 -7.49 5.46 -11.40
C TYR A 71 -6.85 5.31 -12.79
N TYR A 72 -6.47 4.08 -13.16
CA TYR A 72 -5.82 3.77 -14.43
C TYR A 72 -6.65 2.81 -15.30
N LEU A 73 -7.91 2.54 -14.93
CA LEU A 73 -8.81 1.71 -15.74
C LEU A 73 -8.97 2.31 -17.15
N GLY A 74 -8.77 1.48 -18.18
CA GLY A 74 -8.75 1.92 -19.58
C GLY A 74 -7.41 2.50 -20.05
N HIS A 75 -6.43 2.67 -19.14
CA HIS A 75 -5.10 3.23 -19.43
C HIS A 75 -3.99 2.47 -18.70
N THR A 76 -4.17 1.17 -18.47
CA THR A 76 -3.22 0.34 -17.70
C THR A 76 -1.85 0.20 -18.38
N GLU A 77 -1.75 0.46 -19.67
CA GLU A 77 -0.49 0.44 -20.44
C GLU A 77 0.53 1.46 -19.95
N ILE A 78 0.10 2.53 -19.27
CA ILE A 78 1.04 3.52 -18.71
C ILE A 78 1.70 3.04 -17.41
N LEU A 79 1.15 2.01 -16.75
CA LEU A 79 1.67 1.49 -15.49
C LEU A 79 3.10 0.95 -15.65
N GLU A 80 3.45 0.35 -16.79
CA GLU A 80 4.82 -0.11 -17.06
C GLU A 80 5.85 1.05 -17.01
N LYS A 81 5.47 2.22 -17.55
CA LYS A 81 6.33 3.42 -17.52
C LYS A 81 6.43 3.99 -16.10
N ILE A 82 5.34 3.96 -15.34
CA ILE A 82 5.30 4.39 -13.96
C ILE A 82 6.19 3.48 -13.11
N VAL A 83 6.06 2.16 -13.23
CA VAL A 83 6.88 1.18 -12.50
C VAL A 83 8.36 1.33 -12.86
N LYS A 84 8.68 1.53 -14.14
CA LYS A 84 10.06 1.79 -14.56
C LYS A 84 10.64 3.02 -13.84
N LYS A 85 9.91 4.16 -13.82
CA LYS A 85 10.36 5.37 -13.11
C LYS A 85 10.53 5.11 -11.61
N VAL A 86 9.63 4.36 -10.96
CA VAL A 86 9.74 3.98 -9.55
C VAL A 86 11.03 3.22 -9.28
N HIS A 87 11.37 2.25 -10.13
CA HIS A 87 12.60 1.46 -9.99
C HIS A 87 13.86 2.28 -10.33
N ASP A 88 13.81 3.15 -11.35
CA ASP A 88 14.92 4.06 -11.69
C ASP A 88 15.26 4.99 -10.50
N GLU A 89 14.27 5.34 -9.69
CA GLU A 89 14.43 6.11 -8.44
C GLU A 89 14.78 5.22 -7.21
N GLY A 90 15.02 3.94 -7.37
CA GLY A 90 15.42 3.01 -6.31
C GLY A 90 14.31 2.71 -5.29
N MET A 91 13.05 2.75 -5.69
CA MET A 91 11.90 2.47 -4.84
C MET A 91 11.19 1.17 -5.24
N LEU A 92 10.28 0.68 -4.38
CA LEU A 92 9.40 -0.45 -4.66
C LEU A 92 8.11 0.00 -5.34
N ALA A 93 7.64 -0.79 -6.30
CA ALA A 93 6.34 -0.60 -6.94
C ALA A 93 5.33 -1.62 -6.41
N ILE A 94 4.26 -1.14 -5.79
CA ILE A 94 3.17 -1.96 -5.23
C ILE A 94 1.89 -1.66 -6.02
N LEU A 95 1.24 -2.66 -6.61
CA LEU A 95 -0.04 -2.44 -7.28
C LEU A 95 -1.19 -2.49 -6.27
N ASP A 96 -1.92 -1.39 -6.09
CA ASP A 96 -3.15 -1.38 -5.30
C ASP A 96 -4.33 -1.90 -6.14
N HIS A 97 -4.38 -3.22 -6.29
CA HIS A 97 -5.36 -3.91 -7.14
C HIS A 97 -6.53 -4.51 -6.34
N LYS A 98 -6.26 -4.88 -5.09
CA LYS A 98 -7.21 -5.59 -4.23
C LYS A 98 -7.78 -6.84 -4.93
N LEU A 99 -6.88 -7.62 -5.56
CA LEU A 99 -7.23 -8.85 -6.28
C LEU A 99 -8.09 -9.75 -5.39
N SER A 100 -9.26 -10.15 -5.86
CA SER A 100 -10.24 -10.93 -5.09
C SER A 100 -10.93 -12.03 -5.88
N ASP A 101 -10.36 -12.44 -6.99
CA ASP A 101 -10.91 -13.52 -7.85
C ASP A 101 -10.36 -14.90 -7.44
N ILE A 102 -10.67 -15.94 -8.18
CA ILE A 102 -10.29 -17.32 -7.92
C ILE A 102 -9.56 -17.96 -9.13
N GLY A 103 -8.89 -19.07 -8.85
CA GLY A 103 -8.40 -20.01 -9.87
C GLY A 103 -7.58 -19.40 -10.98
N ALA A 104 -8.07 -19.54 -12.22
CA ALA A 104 -7.39 -19.08 -13.44
C ALA A 104 -7.37 -17.56 -13.56
N SER A 105 -8.41 -16.86 -13.11
CA SER A 105 -8.50 -15.40 -13.12
C SER A 105 -7.38 -14.77 -12.29
N ASN A 106 -7.13 -15.28 -11.06
CA ASN A 106 -5.98 -14.84 -10.27
C ASN A 106 -4.65 -15.15 -10.98
N GLY A 107 -4.55 -16.30 -11.66
CA GLY A 107 -3.37 -16.63 -12.45
C GLY A 107 -3.11 -15.64 -13.58
N SER A 108 -4.16 -15.22 -14.29
CA SER A 108 -4.07 -14.17 -15.32
C SER A 108 -3.66 -12.82 -14.74
N ALA A 109 -4.25 -12.40 -13.62
CA ALA A 109 -3.88 -11.16 -12.95
C ALA A 109 -2.39 -11.17 -12.55
N LEU A 110 -1.91 -12.26 -11.94
CA LEU A 110 -0.50 -12.41 -11.56
C LEU A 110 0.46 -12.32 -12.76
N TYR A 111 0.09 -12.91 -13.90
CA TYR A 111 0.85 -12.80 -15.14
C TYR A 111 1.03 -11.33 -15.57
N TRP A 112 -0.06 -10.55 -15.58
CA TRP A 112 -0.01 -9.15 -15.98
C TRP A 112 0.72 -8.28 -14.97
N ILE A 113 0.50 -8.48 -13.66
CA ILE A 113 1.21 -7.77 -12.58
C ILE A 113 2.72 -7.99 -12.71
N LYS A 114 3.13 -9.25 -12.97
CA LYS A 114 4.53 -9.61 -13.19
C LYS A 114 5.09 -8.97 -14.47
N LYS A 115 4.32 -9.00 -15.57
CA LYS A 115 4.73 -8.40 -16.85
C LYS A 115 4.95 -6.89 -16.72
N MET A 116 4.10 -6.19 -15.98
CA MET A 116 4.27 -4.77 -15.66
C MET A 116 5.40 -4.51 -14.64
N ASN A 117 6.10 -5.55 -14.19
CA ASN A 117 7.25 -5.50 -13.30
C ASN A 117 6.99 -4.94 -11.90
N PHE A 118 5.78 -5.08 -11.37
CA PHE A 118 5.51 -4.75 -9.95
C PHE A 118 6.27 -5.69 -9.00
N ASP A 119 6.60 -5.19 -7.80
CA ASP A 119 7.22 -5.98 -6.72
C ASP A 119 6.19 -6.70 -5.86
N ALA A 120 5.02 -6.10 -5.65
CA ALA A 120 3.94 -6.63 -4.83
C ALA A 120 2.57 -6.09 -5.28
N PHE A 121 1.52 -6.67 -4.72
CA PHE A 121 0.15 -6.19 -4.92
C PHE A 121 -0.70 -6.39 -3.67
N THR A 122 -1.82 -5.63 -3.59
CA THR A 122 -2.81 -5.83 -2.53
C THR A 122 -3.82 -6.91 -2.93
N PHE A 123 -4.16 -7.77 -1.97
CA PHE A 123 -5.04 -8.92 -2.16
C PHE A 123 -6.19 -8.90 -1.14
N SER A 124 -7.42 -9.17 -1.61
CA SER A 124 -8.59 -9.37 -0.76
C SER A 124 -8.80 -10.87 -0.49
N PRO A 125 -8.83 -11.30 0.78
CA PRO A 125 -8.97 -12.72 1.13
C PRO A 125 -10.42 -13.23 1.04
N PHE A 126 -11.36 -12.41 0.55
CA PHE A 126 -12.80 -12.68 0.55
C PHE A 126 -13.17 -14.05 -0.06
N ALA A 127 -12.52 -14.42 -1.16
CA ALA A 127 -12.79 -15.69 -1.85
C ALA A 127 -12.19 -16.94 -1.15
N GLY A 128 -11.50 -16.79 0.00
CA GLY A 128 -10.96 -17.91 0.79
C GLY A 128 -9.75 -18.63 0.20
N ASN A 129 -9.21 -18.18 -0.94
CA ASN A 129 -8.14 -18.85 -1.70
C ASN A 129 -6.74 -18.27 -1.46
N THR A 130 -6.52 -17.60 -0.34
CA THR A 130 -5.28 -16.87 -0.02
C THR A 130 -4.04 -17.75 -0.19
N LYS A 131 -4.05 -19.00 0.33
CA LYS A 131 -2.90 -19.90 0.25
C LYS A 131 -2.43 -20.09 -1.20
N ARG A 132 -3.34 -20.50 -2.09
CA ARG A 132 -3.02 -20.75 -3.50
C ARG A 132 -2.55 -19.49 -4.23
N THR A 133 -3.14 -18.33 -3.89
CA THR A 133 -2.74 -17.06 -4.50
C THR A 133 -1.35 -16.63 -4.05
N VAL A 134 -1.02 -16.77 -2.76
CA VAL A 134 0.32 -16.48 -2.22
C VAL A 134 1.37 -17.39 -2.84
N GLU A 135 1.14 -18.70 -2.88
CA GLU A 135 2.07 -19.66 -3.50
C GLU A 135 2.37 -19.27 -4.95
N LYS A 136 1.32 -19.05 -5.77
CA LYS A 136 1.52 -18.63 -7.17
C LYS A 136 2.20 -17.26 -7.31
N ALA A 137 1.92 -16.33 -6.43
CA ALA A 137 2.57 -15.02 -6.44
C ALA A 137 4.07 -15.15 -6.14
N HIS A 138 4.44 -15.93 -5.13
CA HIS A 138 5.83 -16.19 -4.77
C HIS A 138 6.60 -16.90 -5.88
N ASP A 139 5.99 -17.86 -6.60
CA ASP A 139 6.57 -18.51 -7.80
C ASP A 139 6.89 -17.47 -8.89
N ASN A 140 6.19 -16.34 -8.91
CA ASN A 140 6.42 -15.22 -9.82
C ASN A 140 7.30 -14.11 -9.21
N ASN A 141 7.87 -14.30 -8.03
CA ASN A 141 8.61 -13.29 -7.26
C ASN A 141 7.78 -12.03 -6.95
N LEU A 142 6.47 -12.17 -6.76
CA LEU A 142 5.55 -11.11 -6.38
C LEU A 142 5.21 -11.20 -4.90
N GLY A 143 5.29 -10.07 -4.19
CA GLY A 143 4.81 -9.96 -2.81
C GLY A 143 3.28 -9.84 -2.74
N VAL A 144 2.70 -10.35 -1.66
CA VAL A 144 1.26 -10.30 -1.40
C VAL A 144 0.97 -9.58 -0.11
N ILE A 145 0.21 -8.47 -0.18
CA ILE A 145 -0.22 -7.69 0.98
C ILE A 145 -1.74 -7.86 1.14
N VAL A 146 -2.15 -8.56 2.19
CA VAL A 146 -3.54 -8.99 2.40
C VAL A 146 -4.36 -7.91 3.11
N LEU A 147 -5.56 -7.58 2.61
CA LEU A 147 -6.50 -6.70 3.30
C LEU A 147 -6.98 -7.36 4.60
N THR A 148 -6.49 -6.87 5.75
CA THR A 148 -6.71 -7.53 7.05
C THR A 148 -7.69 -6.77 7.94
N LEU A 149 -7.51 -5.45 8.10
CA LEU A 149 -8.46 -4.60 8.82
C LEU A 149 -8.54 -3.22 8.16
N MET A 150 -9.65 -2.93 7.51
CA MET A 150 -9.92 -1.63 6.91
C MET A 150 -10.48 -0.68 7.99
N SER A 151 -10.44 0.65 7.72
CA SER A 151 -10.91 1.66 8.67
C SER A 151 -12.11 2.49 8.19
N ASN A 152 -12.77 2.08 7.10
CA ASN A 152 -14.05 2.65 6.74
C ASN A 152 -15.15 2.17 7.72
N PRO A 153 -16.21 2.94 7.96
CA PRO A 153 -17.22 2.62 8.98
C PRO A 153 -17.82 1.21 8.83
N GLU A 154 -18.08 0.78 7.61
CA GLU A 154 -18.69 -0.53 7.32
C GLU A 154 -17.76 -1.71 7.68
N ALA A 155 -16.45 -1.46 7.73
CA ALA A 155 -15.46 -2.49 8.04
C ALA A 155 -15.57 -2.99 9.49
N GLU A 156 -16.04 -2.16 10.42
CA GLU A 156 -16.29 -2.61 11.80
C GLU A 156 -17.26 -3.78 11.82
N LYS A 157 -18.40 -3.62 11.15
CA LYS A 157 -19.41 -4.69 11.06
C LYS A 157 -18.87 -5.92 10.34
N MET A 158 -18.18 -5.72 9.21
CA MET A 158 -17.77 -6.81 8.33
C MET A 158 -16.50 -7.53 8.78
N MET A 159 -15.59 -6.84 9.47
CA MET A 159 -14.28 -7.41 9.80
C MET A 159 -14.10 -7.68 11.31
N VAL A 160 -14.76 -6.88 12.16
CA VAL A 160 -14.66 -7.03 13.62
C VAL A 160 -15.83 -7.84 14.18
N ASN A 161 -17.07 -7.48 13.80
CA ASN A 161 -18.27 -8.08 14.37
C ASN A 161 -18.73 -9.37 13.64
N THR A 162 -18.19 -9.65 12.44
CA THR A 162 -18.39 -10.91 11.73
C THR A 162 -17.32 -11.93 12.15
N SER A 163 -17.70 -13.20 12.26
CA SER A 163 -16.78 -14.25 12.67
C SER A 163 -16.73 -15.42 11.71
N VAL A 164 -15.57 -16.09 11.68
CA VAL A 164 -15.37 -17.40 11.02
C VAL A 164 -15.05 -18.41 12.11
N ASN A 165 -15.90 -19.41 12.30
CA ASN A 165 -15.76 -20.41 13.38
C ASN A 165 -15.59 -19.78 14.78
N GLY A 166 -16.34 -18.71 15.06
CA GLY A 166 -16.31 -18.00 16.35
C GLY A 166 -15.15 -17.02 16.52
N GLU A 167 -14.24 -16.89 15.54
CA GLU A 167 -13.16 -15.94 15.58
C GLU A 167 -13.48 -14.70 14.71
N PRO A 168 -13.26 -13.44 15.19
CA PRO A 168 -13.44 -12.24 14.38
C PRO A 168 -12.70 -12.31 13.05
N TYR A 169 -13.35 -11.89 11.96
CA TYR A 169 -12.83 -12.07 10.60
C TYR A 169 -11.44 -11.45 10.41
N TYR A 170 -11.15 -10.29 11.01
CA TYR A 170 -9.83 -9.68 10.91
C TYR A 170 -8.72 -10.53 11.57
N LEU A 171 -9.00 -11.24 12.67
CA LEU A 171 -8.05 -12.15 13.31
C LEU A 171 -7.90 -13.45 12.50
N TYR A 172 -9.00 -13.99 12.00
CA TYR A 172 -8.96 -15.11 11.06
C TYR A 172 -8.08 -14.78 9.84
N THR A 173 -8.21 -13.56 9.29
CA THR A 173 -7.36 -13.08 8.20
C THR A 173 -5.89 -12.93 8.64
N ALA A 174 -5.62 -12.38 9.80
CA ALA A 174 -4.26 -12.29 10.34
C ALA A 174 -3.59 -13.65 10.52
N LYS A 175 -4.33 -14.66 11.03
CA LYS A 175 -3.86 -16.05 11.09
C LYS A 175 -3.58 -16.63 9.70
N THR A 176 -4.43 -16.27 8.74
CA THR A 176 -4.25 -16.69 7.34
C THR A 176 -2.97 -16.09 6.75
N VAL A 177 -2.68 -14.80 6.98
CA VAL A 177 -1.42 -14.14 6.60
C VAL A 177 -0.22 -14.95 7.12
N LYS A 178 -0.20 -15.25 8.42
CA LYS A 178 0.87 -16.07 9.04
C LYS A 178 0.99 -17.45 8.40
N LYS A 179 -0.12 -18.18 8.30
CA LYS A 179 -0.16 -19.56 7.82
C LYS A 179 0.29 -19.69 6.36
N THR A 180 -0.05 -18.71 5.54
CA THR A 180 0.27 -18.71 4.11
C THR A 180 1.61 -18.06 3.79
N LYS A 181 2.26 -17.44 4.80
CA LYS A 181 3.49 -16.67 4.65
C LYS A 181 3.33 -15.49 3.66
N ALA A 182 2.15 -14.87 3.62
CA ALA A 182 1.97 -13.63 2.88
C ALA A 182 2.91 -12.55 3.41
N ASP A 183 3.41 -11.67 2.54
CA ASP A 183 4.48 -10.72 2.86
C ASP A 183 3.99 -9.57 3.73
N GLY A 184 2.71 -9.24 3.68
CA GLY A 184 2.17 -8.14 4.48
C GLY A 184 0.66 -8.19 4.69
N CYS A 185 0.20 -7.26 5.53
CA CYS A 185 -1.21 -7.00 5.78
C CYS A 185 -1.53 -5.51 5.69
N VAL A 186 -2.71 -5.16 5.19
CA VAL A 186 -3.24 -3.79 5.20
C VAL A 186 -4.00 -3.57 6.49
N VAL A 187 -3.65 -2.52 7.23
CA VAL A 187 -4.35 -2.12 8.46
C VAL A 187 -4.62 -0.62 8.43
N GLY A 188 -5.90 -0.25 8.58
CA GLY A 188 -6.31 1.15 8.78
C GLY A 188 -5.95 1.63 10.18
N LEU A 189 -5.77 2.95 10.34
CA LEU A 189 -5.40 3.56 11.62
C LEU A 189 -6.48 4.52 12.16
N THR A 190 -7.58 4.69 11.44
CA THR A 190 -8.62 5.68 11.71
C THR A 190 -9.94 5.05 12.13
N CYS A 191 -10.94 5.88 12.39
CA CYS A 191 -12.28 5.50 12.83
C CYS A 191 -12.22 4.62 14.10
N PHE A 192 -12.84 3.46 14.06
CA PHE A 192 -12.94 2.52 15.17
C PHE A 192 -11.65 1.73 15.46
N VAL A 193 -10.61 1.83 14.61
CA VAL A 193 -9.40 1.02 14.78
C VAL A 193 -8.52 1.60 15.90
N GLU A 194 -8.57 0.97 17.07
CA GLU A 194 -7.77 1.30 18.24
C GLU A 194 -6.46 0.50 18.29
N ASP A 195 -5.54 0.92 19.15
CA ASP A 195 -4.23 0.26 19.35
C ASP A 195 -4.35 -1.23 19.66
N GLU A 196 -5.41 -1.64 20.37
CA GLU A 196 -5.64 -3.04 20.72
C GLU A 196 -5.81 -3.94 19.50
N TYR A 197 -6.54 -3.48 18.48
CA TYR A 197 -6.71 -4.25 17.23
C TYR A 197 -5.36 -4.43 16.53
N ILE A 198 -4.55 -3.38 16.45
CA ILE A 198 -3.24 -3.40 15.81
C ILE A 198 -2.31 -4.37 16.54
N LYS A 199 -2.25 -4.31 17.87
CA LYS A 199 -1.45 -5.22 18.72
C LYS A 199 -1.89 -6.67 18.56
N LYS A 200 -3.21 -6.95 18.52
CA LYS A 200 -3.75 -8.30 18.27
C LYS A 200 -3.33 -8.83 16.90
N ILE A 201 -3.39 -8.00 15.84
CA ILE A 201 -2.94 -8.39 14.50
C ILE A 201 -1.45 -8.67 14.52
N GLN A 202 -0.60 -7.78 15.09
CA GLN A 202 0.86 -7.98 15.19
C GLN A 202 1.20 -9.27 15.93
N HIS A 203 0.57 -9.52 17.07
CA HIS A 203 0.78 -10.76 17.84
C HIS A 203 0.37 -12.00 17.02
N THR A 204 -0.75 -11.91 16.29
CA THR A 204 -1.28 -13.04 15.52
C THR A 204 -0.45 -13.33 14.27
N THR A 205 -0.02 -12.32 13.53
CA THR A 205 0.81 -12.49 12.33
C THR A 205 2.23 -12.90 12.67
N GLY A 206 2.71 -12.49 13.86
CA GLY A 206 4.11 -12.69 14.30
C GLY A 206 5.07 -11.77 13.56
N ASP A 207 6.35 -12.16 13.56
CA ASP A 207 7.43 -11.42 12.94
C ASP A 207 7.47 -11.63 11.41
N LYS A 208 8.21 -10.78 10.70
CA LYS A 208 8.39 -10.83 9.23
C LYS A 208 7.14 -10.58 8.38
N VAL A 209 6.19 -9.80 8.90
CA VAL A 209 5.02 -9.32 8.16
C VAL A 209 5.06 -7.79 8.07
N ILE A 210 4.97 -7.25 6.86
CA ILE A 210 4.92 -5.81 6.59
C ILE A 210 3.50 -5.32 6.87
N PHE A 211 3.38 -4.25 7.67
CA PHE A 211 2.10 -3.61 7.92
C PHE A 211 1.94 -2.37 7.04
N LEU A 212 1.17 -2.50 5.96
CA LEU A 212 0.78 -1.39 5.10
C LEU A 212 -0.30 -0.57 5.82
N LEU A 213 0.13 0.49 6.50
CA LEU A 213 -0.69 1.30 7.40
C LEU A 213 -1.30 2.48 6.66
N GLN A 214 -2.61 2.68 6.77
CA GLN A 214 -3.34 3.75 6.10
C GLN A 214 -4.08 4.64 7.11
N GLY A 215 -4.21 5.95 6.80
CA GLY A 215 -5.01 6.88 7.60
C GLY A 215 -4.21 7.80 8.52
N ILE A 216 -2.94 8.06 8.22
CA ILE A 216 -2.20 9.14 8.87
C ILE A 216 -2.62 10.46 8.21
N GLY A 217 -3.32 11.29 8.98
CA GLY A 217 -3.83 12.57 8.50
C GLY A 217 -2.75 13.65 8.32
N PRO A 218 -3.10 14.82 7.74
CA PRO A 218 -2.16 15.88 7.39
C PRO A 218 -1.31 16.43 8.54
N GLN A 219 -1.76 16.29 9.77
CA GLN A 219 -1.05 16.73 10.98
C GLN A 219 -0.32 15.60 11.71
N GLY A 220 -0.16 14.42 11.08
CA GLY A 220 0.45 13.25 11.70
C GLY A 220 -0.44 12.57 12.75
N GLY A 221 -1.73 12.86 12.78
CA GLY A 221 -2.68 12.15 13.61
C GLY A 221 -2.59 10.63 13.39
N GLN A 222 -2.68 9.84 14.46
CA GLN A 222 -2.53 8.38 14.44
C GLN A 222 -1.07 7.86 14.21
N ALA A 223 -0.07 8.73 14.00
CA ALA A 223 1.32 8.31 13.80
C ALA A 223 1.89 7.54 15.01
N ASN A 224 1.40 7.80 16.21
CA ASN A 224 1.78 7.07 17.43
C ASN A 224 1.44 5.57 17.37
N LYS A 225 0.41 5.18 16.62
CA LYS A 225 -0.02 3.78 16.46
C LYS A 225 1.03 2.90 15.76
N ILE A 226 1.96 3.51 15.01
CA ILE A 226 3.07 2.83 14.33
C ILE A 226 3.96 2.05 15.31
N ARG A 227 4.06 2.50 16.57
CA ARG A 227 4.83 1.82 17.61
C ARG A 227 4.36 0.39 17.91
N ASN A 228 3.11 0.10 17.57
CA ASN A 228 2.49 -1.20 17.81
C ASN A 228 2.84 -2.26 16.78
N VAL A 229 3.60 -1.93 15.73
CA VAL A 229 3.98 -2.84 14.65
C VAL A 229 5.48 -2.87 14.44
N GLN A 230 5.99 -4.02 14.05
CA GLN A 230 7.42 -4.26 13.88
C GLN A 230 7.96 -3.72 12.54
N TYR A 231 7.23 -3.95 11.46
CA TYR A 231 7.63 -3.54 10.10
C TYR A 231 6.54 -2.67 9.45
N PRO A 232 6.45 -1.39 9.86
CA PRO A 232 5.45 -0.47 9.32
C PRO A 232 5.84 0.04 7.94
N LEU A 233 4.92 0.02 7.00
CA LEU A 233 4.97 0.72 5.72
C LEU A 233 3.80 1.71 5.67
N VAL A 234 4.08 3.00 5.85
CA VAL A 234 3.06 4.03 6.07
C VAL A 234 2.59 4.62 4.75
N SER A 235 1.32 4.42 4.43
CA SER A 235 0.70 4.95 3.22
C SER A 235 0.26 6.40 3.39
N LEU A 236 0.82 7.29 2.59
CA LEU A 236 0.38 8.66 2.41
C LEU A 236 -0.19 8.83 0.99
N GLY A 237 -1.25 9.59 0.86
CA GLY A 237 -1.92 9.78 -0.44
C GLY A 237 -2.19 11.25 -0.72
N ARG A 238 -3.48 11.62 -0.80
CA ARG A 238 -3.97 12.94 -1.21
C ARG A 238 -3.25 14.13 -0.58
N ALA A 239 -2.94 14.04 0.73
CA ALA A 239 -2.23 15.10 1.45
C ALA A 239 -0.82 15.38 0.90
N VAL A 240 -0.23 14.45 0.18
CA VAL A 240 1.10 14.62 -0.46
C VAL A 240 0.91 14.95 -1.94
N ILE A 241 0.25 14.07 -2.71
CA ILE A 241 0.24 14.16 -4.18
C ILE A 241 -0.53 15.37 -4.73
N TYR A 242 -1.41 15.98 -3.91
CA TYR A 242 -2.17 17.19 -4.26
C TYR A 242 -1.76 18.42 -3.44
N SER A 243 -0.65 18.36 -2.72
CA SER A 243 -0.09 19.54 -2.06
C SER A 243 0.61 20.45 -3.06
N ASP A 244 0.73 21.73 -2.74
CA ASP A 244 1.47 22.71 -3.56
C ASP A 244 2.95 22.35 -3.70
N ASP A 245 3.50 21.64 -2.70
CA ASP A 245 4.89 21.18 -2.66
C ASP A 245 4.94 19.74 -2.09
N PRO A 246 4.80 18.72 -2.96
CA PRO A 246 4.86 17.30 -2.57
C PRO A 246 6.18 16.93 -1.87
N LYS A 247 7.31 17.47 -2.35
CA LYS A 247 8.64 17.21 -1.78
C LYS A 247 8.74 17.68 -0.34
N ARG A 248 8.35 18.91 -0.06
CA ARG A 248 8.34 19.47 1.30
C ARG A 248 7.35 18.74 2.19
N THR A 249 6.20 18.37 1.64
CA THR A 249 5.15 17.71 2.40
C THR A 249 5.57 16.30 2.82
N VAL A 250 6.12 15.48 1.91
CA VAL A 250 6.58 14.13 2.26
C VAL A 250 7.75 14.17 3.24
N LYS A 251 8.67 15.13 3.11
CA LYS A 251 9.76 15.35 4.07
C LYS A 251 9.22 15.62 5.48
N LYS A 252 8.23 16.49 5.60
CA LYS A 252 7.56 16.76 6.89
C LYS A 252 7.00 15.48 7.53
N TYR A 253 6.35 14.63 6.73
CA TYR A 253 5.87 13.34 7.22
C TYR A 253 7.00 12.41 7.65
N GLN A 254 8.09 12.34 6.89
CA GLN A 254 9.26 11.55 7.28
C GLN A 254 9.79 11.99 8.66
N ASP A 255 9.90 13.29 8.90
CA ASP A 255 10.38 13.84 10.19
C ASP A 255 9.41 13.52 11.35
N ILE A 256 8.10 13.52 11.08
CA ILE A 256 7.09 13.10 12.06
C ILE A 256 7.24 11.60 12.37
N LEU A 257 7.33 10.75 11.34
CA LEU A 257 7.35 9.31 11.48
C LEU A 257 8.61 8.79 12.17
N LYS A 258 9.77 9.44 11.95
CA LYS A 258 11.04 9.12 12.65
C LYS A 258 10.92 9.18 14.17
N LYS A 259 10.02 10.01 14.72
CA LYS A 259 9.79 10.10 16.18
C LYS A 259 9.12 8.85 16.76
N TYR A 260 8.49 8.03 15.92
CA TYR A 260 7.72 6.85 16.33
C TYR A 260 8.38 5.54 15.88
N CYS A 261 9.43 5.60 15.07
CA CYS A 261 10.25 4.45 14.71
C CYS A 261 11.36 4.27 15.77
N SER A 262 11.62 3.05 16.22
CA SER A 262 12.81 2.77 17.02
C SER A 262 14.07 2.96 16.16
N LYS A 263 15.18 3.45 16.75
CA LYS A 263 16.46 3.62 16.04
C LYS A 263 16.92 2.32 15.36
N GLU A 264 16.72 1.18 16.02
CA GLU A 264 17.08 -0.16 15.50
C GLU A 264 16.36 -0.57 14.20
N ARG A 265 15.33 0.17 13.77
CA ARG A 265 14.57 -0.13 12.54
C ARG A 265 15.10 0.60 11.31
N LEU A 266 15.90 1.64 11.51
CA LEU A 266 16.47 2.46 10.45
C LEU A 266 18.00 2.31 10.36
N ASP A 267 18.63 1.71 11.39
CA ASP A 267 20.00 1.26 11.41
C ASP A 267 20.12 -0.19 10.89
#